data_e5ea9379fb75f490c0d4a9ee3c5a35d0
#
_entry.id   e5ea9379fb75f490c0d4a9ee3c5a35d0
#
_cell.length_a   1.000
_cell.length_b   1.000
_cell.length_c   1.000
_cell.angle_alpha   90.00
_cell.angle_beta   90.00
_cell.angle_gamma   90.00
#
_symmetry.space_group_name_H-M   'P 1'
#
loop_
_entity.id
_entity.type
_entity.pdbx_description
1 polymer ?
#
loop_
_entity_poly.entity_id
_entity_poly.type
_entity_poly.pdbx_seq_one_letter_code
_entity_poly.pdbx_strand_id
1 'polypeptide(L)'
;MVLSEIFRGNNEVREAARAGVQIDTVSVASASDAASAADGSGKITGAIRPSAVAGSFYPADRTALKQLINQQLDYGRKLLQQLEPTLPAWVPRAVIVPHAGYIYSGTAAALAYALLERGRGSVTRAVIVGPTHRVAVRGVACSTAAAFETPLGTVPVDIAAERKALGLSVNEPLRSGTHARPGAPAPAMIVNAPTHAQEHAVEVQIPFLQTVLGPDLTIVPLNAGDATPQEVGDVLRALWGGPETVIVISSDLSHYHPHEVARALDDQTIADIAALHLPIHPRRACGAYPINGLLDVLKGRKDMRLFELGCSTSGDDGVVALAGQPRPAMRDADEPVVGYVSFAAWESKPEADALAGADDLGTSGTPSHGEVLLKLARAAIRERLHIEHPTAADSTASILAANPWLNEPGACFVTLTEGGRLRGCIGSLVAHRSLGKDVAEHAVDAATRDPRFTPVTAAEYPLLNVEVSVLGEPEPITVNSCDADSRGTGSQTAAPLSCPKCGMSCPIRTISSLTCSPKPVSALPTTGPIAKSTVNATR
;
A
#
# COMPACT_ATOMS: atom_id res chain seq x y z
N MET A 1 11.88 23.70 -1.48
CA MET A 1 13.15 23.80 -2.23
C MET A 1 13.56 22.48 -2.89
N VAL A 2 13.43 21.33 -2.25
CA VAL A 2 13.82 20.02 -2.85
C VAL A 2 12.95 19.62 -4.05
N LEU A 3 11.66 19.94 -4.06
CA LEU A 3 10.75 19.64 -5.19
C LEU A 3 11.07 20.48 -6.43
N SER A 4 11.52 21.74 -6.28
CA SER A 4 11.83 22.61 -7.42
C SER A 4 13.08 22.20 -8.20
N GLU A 5 14.02 21.48 -7.58
CA GLU A 5 15.21 20.96 -8.28
C GLU A 5 14.92 19.66 -9.04
N ILE A 6 14.06 18.80 -8.51
CA ILE A 6 13.58 17.60 -9.20
C ILE A 6 12.86 17.98 -10.50
N PHE A 7 12.10 19.09 -10.48
CA PHE A 7 11.30 19.53 -11.64
C PHE A 7 12.07 20.37 -12.67
N ARG A 8 13.23 20.98 -12.35
CA ARG A 8 14.05 21.67 -13.35
C ARG A 8 14.68 20.72 -14.36
N GLY A 9 15.20 19.56 -13.92
CA GLY A 9 15.71 18.53 -14.83
C GLY A 9 14.62 17.91 -15.72
N ASN A 10 13.36 17.87 -15.25
CA ASN A 10 12.24 17.33 -16.01
C ASN A 10 11.74 18.24 -17.15
N ASN A 11 11.96 19.55 -17.08
CA ASN A 11 11.54 20.47 -18.16
C ASN A 11 12.35 20.27 -19.44
N GLU A 12 13.65 20.00 -19.34
CA GLU A 12 14.49 19.73 -20.52
C GLU A 12 14.12 18.41 -21.20
N VAL A 13 13.74 17.40 -20.42
CA VAL A 13 13.25 16.10 -20.95
C VAL A 13 11.85 16.24 -21.58
N ARG A 14 10.99 17.11 -21.02
CA ARG A 14 9.67 17.42 -21.59
C ARG A 14 9.75 18.16 -22.93
N GLU A 15 10.69 19.09 -23.08
CA GLU A 15 10.91 19.78 -24.36
C GLU A 15 11.42 18.82 -25.43
N ALA A 16 12.32 17.90 -25.10
CA ALA A 16 12.80 16.87 -26.01
C ALA A 16 11.69 15.89 -26.47
N ALA A 17 10.78 15.52 -25.57
CA ALA A 17 9.64 14.67 -25.91
C ALA A 17 8.57 15.36 -26.77
N ARG A 18 8.41 16.69 -26.65
CA ARG A 18 7.52 17.50 -27.49
C ARG A 18 8.09 17.75 -28.90
N ALA A 19 9.40 17.57 -29.11
CA ALA A 19 10.08 17.82 -30.38
C ALA A 19 9.99 16.67 -31.41
N GLY A 20 9.19 15.63 -31.18
CA GLY A 20 8.79 14.62 -32.17
C GLY A 20 9.94 14.01 -32.97
N VAL A 21 10.82 13.22 -32.34
CA VAL A 21 11.83 12.46 -33.08
C VAL A 21 11.17 11.25 -33.74
N GLN A 22 11.16 11.24 -35.07
CA GLN A 22 10.69 10.13 -35.91
C GLN A 22 11.65 8.95 -35.75
N ILE A 23 11.13 7.77 -35.37
CA ILE A 23 11.91 6.55 -35.22
C ILE A 23 11.80 5.72 -36.50
N ASP A 24 12.95 5.48 -37.12
CA ASP A 24 13.09 4.59 -38.28
C ASP A 24 12.83 3.12 -37.88
N THR A 25 12.06 2.43 -38.72
CA THR A 25 11.68 1.04 -38.56
C THR A 25 12.89 0.10 -38.74
N VAL A 26 13.32 -0.56 -37.67
CA VAL A 26 14.32 -1.61 -37.72
C VAL A 26 13.64 -2.97 -37.96
N SER A 27 14.14 -3.67 -38.97
CA SER A 27 13.70 -4.98 -39.42
C SER A 27 13.84 -6.05 -38.32
N VAL A 28 12.78 -6.81 -38.06
CA VAL A 28 12.74 -7.89 -37.08
C VAL A 28 13.35 -9.17 -37.69
N ALA A 29 14.49 -9.60 -37.14
CA ALA A 29 15.01 -10.93 -37.40
C ALA A 29 14.21 -11.98 -36.60
N SER A 30 13.76 -13.03 -37.25
CA SER A 30 13.03 -14.15 -36.64
C SER A 30 13.93 -14.95 -35.70
N ALA A 31 13.62 -14.91 -34.39
CA ALA A 31 14.26 -15.78 -33.39
C ALA A 31 13.61 -17.16 -33.43
N SER A 32 14.41 -18.18 -33.72
CA SER A 32 14.05 -19.61 -33.68
C SER A 32 13.88 -20.08 -32.23
N ASP A 33 12.88 -20.94 -32.03
CA ASP A 33 12.49 -21.58 -30.77
C ASP A 33 13.67 -22.32 -30.09
N ALA A 34 14.03 -21.87 -28.89
CA ALA A 34 14.86 -22.63 -27.97
C ALA A 34 14.29 -22.49 -26.54
N ALA A 35 13.57 -23.53 -26.10
CA ALA A 35 13.07 -23.63 -24.75
C ALA A 35 14.03 -24.45 -23.88
N SER A 36 14.52 -23.88 -22.79
CA SER A 36 15.09 -24.61 -21.67
C SER A 36 15.02 -23.82 -20.39
N ALA A 37 14.56 -24.44 -19.29
CA ALA A 37 14.44 -23.89 -17.96
C ALA A 37 15.82 -23.74 -17.28
N ALA A 38 15.88 -22.88 -16.24
CA ALA A 38 17.07 -22.71 -15.41
C ALA A 38 17.53 -24.09 -14.83
N ASP A 39 18.78 -24.42 -15.01
CA ASP A 39 19.41 -25.48 -14.25
C ASP A 39 19.77 -24.96 -12.84
N GLY A 40 19.96 -25.85 -11.86
CA GLY A 40 20.25 -25.50 -10.47
C GLY A 40 21.53 -24.68 -10.23
N SER A 41 22.20 -24.20 -11.30
CA SER A 41 23.40 -23.35 -11.27
C SER A 41 23.13 -21.85 -11.31
N GLY A 42 21.85 -21.43 -11.37
CA GLY A 42 21.47 -20.01 -11.48
C GLY A 42 21.67 -19.40 -12.87
N LYS A 43 22.02 -20.19 -13.87
CA LYS A 43 22.22 -19.73 -15.23
C LYS A 43 20.90 -19.76 -16.00
N ILE A 44 20.46 -18.59 -16.49
CA ILE A 44 19.27 -18.47 -17.34
C ILE A 44 19.57 -19.17 -18.68
N THR A 45 18.81 -20.23 -18.97
CA THR A 45 18.90 -20.96 -20.24
C THR A 45 17.61 -20.76 -21.02
N GLY A 46 17.64 -19.97 -22.09
CA GLY A 46 16.50 -19.65 -22.94
C GLY A 46 16.54 -18.21 -23.46
N ALA A 47 15.52 -17.83 -24.24
CA ALA A 47 15.43 -16.50 -24.82
C ALA A 47 15.20 -15.44 -23.72
N ILE A 48 15.96 -14.35 -23.78
CA ILE A 48 15.76 -13.18 -22.92
C ILE A 48 14.98 -12.14 -23.73
N ARG A 49 13.89 -11.62 -23.18
CA ARG A 49 13.15 -10.51 -23.77
C ARG A 49 13.90 -9.20 -23.42
N PRO A 50 14.45 -8.50 -24.44
CA PRO A 50 15.14 -7.23 -24.20
C PRO A 50 14.18 -6.13 -23.77
N SER A 51 14.68 -5.06 -23.12
CA SER A 51 13.88 -3.88 -22.82
C SER A 51 13.34 -3.25 -24.10
N ALA A 52 12.02 -3.01 -24.16
CA ALA A 52 11.37 -2.35 -25.30
C ALA A 52 11.22 -0.83 -25.11
N VAL A 53 11.22 -0.34 -23.86
CA VAL A 53 10.90 1.06 -23.55
C VAL A 53 11.93 1.75 -22.65
N ALA A 54 13.11 1.14 -22.48
CA ALA A 54 14.24 1.80 -21.84
C ALA A 54 14.69 3.03 -22.67
N GLY A 55 14.89 4.17 -22.02
CA GLY A 55 15.19 5.45 -22.67
C GLY A 55 13.96 6.26 -23.09
N SER A 56 12.75 5.66 -23.06
CA SER A 56 11.51 6.37 -23.39
C SER A 56 10.54 6.45 -22.22
N PHE A 57 10.27 5.35 -21.50
CA PHE A 57 9.40 5.33 -20.31
C PHE A 57 10.19 5.50 -19.00
N TYR A 58 11.43 5.06 -18.99
CA TYR A 58 12.36 5.20 -17.87
C TYR A 58 13.80 5.30 -18.40
N PRO A 59 14.76 5.85 -17.64
CA PRO A 59 16.14 5.99 -18.09
C PRO A 59 16.78 4.67 -18.53
N ALA A 60 17.47 4.68 -19.68
CA ALA A 60 18.26 3.54 -20.14
C ALA A 60 19.56 3.37 -19.36
N ASP A 61 20.10 4.46 -18.78
CA ASP A 61 21.27 4.41 -17.92
C ASP A 61 20.91 3.82 -16.55
N ARG A 62 21.66 2.79 -16.12
CA ARG A 62 21.44 2.09 -14.85
C ARG A 62 21.48 3.01 -13.63
N THR A 63 22.40 3.94 -13.61
CA THR A 63 22.61 4.85 -12.47
C THR A 63 21.47 5.86 -12.38
N ALA A 64 21.13 6.48 -13.50
CA ALA A 64 20.02 7.42 -13.59
C ALA A 64 18.68 6.74 -13.23
N LEU A 65 18.45 5.52 -13.70
CA LEU A 65 17.25 4.76 -13.36
C LEU A 65 17.15 4.47 -11.85
N LYS A 66 18.25 4.01 -11.23
CA LYS A 66 18.30 3.78 -9.78
C LYS A 66 18.03 5.05 -8.99
N GLN A 67 18.63 6.16 -9.39
CA GLN A 67 18.44 7.45 -8.73
C GLN A 67 16.99 7.90 -8.81
N LEU A 68 16.37 7.82 -10.00
CA LEU A 68 14.97 8.19 -10.19
C LEU A 68 14.03 7.33 -9.34
N ILE A 69 14.18 6.00 -9.39
CA ILE A 69 13.36 5.09 -8.58
C ILE A 69 13.50 5.37 -7.09
N ASN A 70 14.74 5.55 -6.59
CA ASN A 70 14.96 5.83 -5.18
C ASN A 70 14.33 7.17 -4.75
N GLN A 71 14.44 8.23 -5.57
CA GLN A 71 13.79 9.51 -5.31
C GLN A 71 12.26 9.37 -5.22
N GLN A 72 11.66 8.59 -6.13
CA GLN A 72 10.21 8.36 -6.14
C GLN A 72 9.78 7.50 -4.95
N LEU A 73 10.55 6.47 -4.58
CA LEU A 73 10.29 5.66 -3.39
C LEU A 73 10.43 6.49 -2.10
N ASP A 74 11.43 7.38 -2.01
CA ASP A 74 11.59 8.30 -0.87
C ASP A 74 10.38 9.23 -0.73
N TYR A 75 9.86 9.73 -1.84
CA TYR A 75 8.63 10.52 -1.86
C TYR A 75 7.43 9.67 -1.42
N GLY A 76 7.27 8.46 -1.97
CA GLY A 76 6.21 7.53 -1.59
C GLY A 76 6.23 7.18 -0.10
N ARG A 77 7.41 6.87 0.48
CA ARG A 77 7.57 6.58 1.92
C ARG A 77 7.12 7.74 2.80
N LYS A 78 7.50 8.99 2.43
CA LYS A 78 7.08 10.19 3.18
C LYS A 78 5.56 10.41 3.14
N LEU A 79 4.93 10.15 2.01
CA LEU A 79 3.47 10.24 1.90
C LEU A 79 2.77 9.13 2.68
N LEU A 80 3.27 7.90 2.60
CA LEU A 80 2.68 6.75 3.30
C LEU A 80 2.67 6.92 4.82
N GLN A 81 3.61 7.64 5.41
CA GLN A 81 3.60 7.96 6.85
C GLN A 81 2.29 8.60 7.30
N GLN A 82 1.58 9.29 6.41
CA GLN A 82 0.27 9.88 6.69
C GLN A 82 -0.88 8.86 6.64
N LEU A 83 -0.72 7.78 5.87
CA LEU A 83 -1.69 6.69 5.73
C LEU A 83 -1.40 5.50 6.66
N GLU A 84 -0.16 5.32 7.10
CA GLU A 84 0.28 4.18 7.92
C GLU A 84 -0.63 3.84 9.11
N PRO A 85 -1.22 4.81 9.84
CA PRO A 85 -2.15 4.50 10.92
C PRO A 85 -3.41 3.74 10.47
N THR A 86 -3.73 3.77 9.18
CA THR A 86 -4.93 3.15 8.60
C THR A 86 -4.63 1.90 7.78
N LEU A 87 -3.36 1.66 7.44
CA LEU A 87 -2.93 0.53 6.60
C LEU A 87 -2.37 -0.62 7.43
N PRO A 88 -2.56 -1.88 6.99
CA PRO A 88 -1.89 -3.01 7.62
C PRO A 88 -0.37 -2.89 7.60
N ALA A 89 0.30 -3.34 8.65
CA ALA A 89 1.76 -3.24 8.79
C ALA A 89 2.54 -4.26 7.94
N TRP A 90 1.88 -5.34 7.49
CA TRP A 90 2.51 -6.40 6.68
C TRP A 90 2.42 -6.12 5.18
N VAL A 91 3.04 -6.98 4.39
CA VAL A 91 3.13 -6.85 2.93
C VAL A 91 1.75 -7.02 2.27
N PRO A 92 1.33 -6.14 1.33
CA PRO A 92 0.13 -6.38 0.55
C PRO A 92 0.28 -7.58 -0.40
N ARG A 93 -0.82 -8.30 -0.62
CA ARG A 93 -0.90 -9.46 -1.52
C ARG A 93 -1.11 -9.06 -2.98
N ALA A 94 -1.71 -7.91 -3.22
CA ALA A 94 -1.90 -7.37 -4.55
C ALA A 94 -1.79 -5.85 -4.54
N VAL A 95 -1.35 -5.28 -5.68
CA VAL A 95 -1.32 -3.84 -5.92
C VAL A 95 -1.90 -3.53 -7.30
N ILE A 96 -2.51 -2.35 -7.43
CA ILE A 96 -2.83 -1.74 -8.74
C ILE A 96 -1.93 -0.53 -8.86
N VAL A 97 -1.19 -0.42 -9.97
CA VAL A 97 -0.19 0.63 -10.20
C VAL A 97 -0.22 1.11 -11.64
N PRO A 98 0.06 2.39 -11.92
CA PRO A 98 0.11 2.94 -13.26
C PRO A 98 1.36 2.50 -14.03
N HIS A 99 1.34 2.69 -15.38
CA HIS A 99 2.42 2.28 -16.28
C HIS A 99 2.83 3.32 -17.33
N ALA A 100 2.45 4.58 -17.15
CA ALA A 100 3.02 5.66 -17.94
C ALA A 100 4.52 5.84 -17.67
N GLY A 101 5.18 6.70 -18.42
CA GLY A 101 6.58 7.03 -18.15
C GLY A 101 6.81 7.49 -16.71
N TYR A 102 7.93 7.11 -16.12
CA TYR A 102 8.23 7.33 -14.69
C TYR A 102 8.16 8.80 -14.27
N ILE A 103 8.46 9.74 -15.18
CA ILE A 103 8.33 11.18 -14.93
C ILE A 103 6.89 11.64 -14.68
N TYR A 104 5.90 10.86 -15.13
CA TYR A 104 4.48 11.17 -14.99
C TYR A 104 3.82 10.36 -13.87
N SER A 105 3.99 9.04 -13.90
CA SER A 105 3.26 8.12 -13.03
C SER A 105 4.09 7.48 -11.92
N GLY A 106 5.42 7.61 -11.97
CA GLY A 106 6.32 6.91 -11.05
C GLY A 106 6.11 7.27 -9.57
N THR A 107 5.73 8.52 -9.26
CA THR A 107 5.42 8.93 -7.88
C THR A 107 4.13 8.29 -7.35
N ALA A 108 3.11 8.12 -8.20
CA ALA A 108 1.89 7.40 -7.84
C ALA A 108 2.19 5.90 -7.66
N ALA A 109 2.95 5.27 -8.58
CA ALA A 109 3.36 3.88 -8.47
C ALA A 109 4.20 3.63 -7.20
N ALA A 110 5.06 4.59 -6.82
CA ALA A 110 5.95 4.48 -5.67
C ALA A 110 5.23 4.30 -4.34
N LEU A 111 3.96 4.75 -4.19
CA LEU A 111 3.16 4.47 -2.98
C LEU A 111 3.01 2.96 -2.76
N ALA A 112 2.59 2.23 -3.78
CA ALA A 112 2.41 0.79 -3.68
C ALA A 112 3.77 0.06 -3.54
N TYR A 113 4.78 0.48 -4.29
CA TYR A 113 6.10 -0.15 -4.24
C TYR A 113 6.83 0.06 -2.93
N ALA A 114 6.69 1.21 -2.27
CA ALA A 114 7.24 1.43 -0.93
C ALA A 114 6.61 0.49 0.12
N LEU A 115 5.34 0.10 -0.04
CA LEU A 115 4.72 -0.93 0.81
C LEU A 115 5.28 -2.32 0.53
N LEU A 116 5.62 -2.63 -0.73
CA LEU A 116 6.21 -3.91 -1.12
C LEU A 116 7.65 -4.09 -0.60
N GLU A 117 8.37 -3.03 -0.23
CA GLU A 117 9.69 -3.13 0.42
C GLU A 117 9.66 -3.97 1.70
N ARG A 118 8.53 -4.00 2.40
CA ARG A 118 8.31 -4.84 3.57
C ARG A 118 8.42 -6.34 3.27
N GLY A 119 8.28 -6.71 2.00
CA GLY A 119 8.41 -8.07 1.48
C GLY A 119 9.81 -8.45 1.00
N ARG A 120 10.80 -7.56 1.13
CA ARG A 120 12.18 -7.87 0.71
C ARG A 120 12.71 -9.14 1.38
N GLY A 121 13.16 -10.10 0.57
CA GLY A 121 13.65 -11.40 1.03
C GLY A 121 12.57 -12.44 1.37
N SER A 122 11.29 -12.06 1.45
CA SER A 122 10.17 -12.99 1.66
C SER A 122 9.29 -13.11 0.41
N VAL A 123 9.04 -12.02 -0.30
CA VAL A 123 8.35 -12.04 -1.60
C VAL A 123 9.38 -12.26 -2.70
N THR A 124 9.32 -13.42 -3.33
CA THR A 124 10.28 -13.84 -4.38
C THR A 124 9.62 -14.02 -5.74
N ARG A 125 8.30 -13.86 -5.83
CA ARG A 125 7.55 -13.96 -7.08
C ARG A 125 6.58 -12.80 -7.25
N ALA A 126 6.60 -12.17 -8.43
CA ALA A 126 5.61 -11.17 -8.84
C ALA A 126 4.84 -11.63 -10.07
N VAL A 127 3.53 -11.80 -9.95
CA VAL A 127 2.63 -12.02 -11.09
C VAL A 127 2.18 -10.66 -11.58
N ILE A 128 2.67 -10.24 -12.75
CA ILE A 128 2.42 -8.92 -13.30
C ILE A 128 1.41 -9.06 -14.44
N VAL A 129 0.25 -8.40 -14.32
CA VAL A 129 -0.79 -8.44 -15.36
C VAL A 129 -1.04 -7.03 -15.89
N GLY A 130 -0.68 -6.81 -17.14
CA GLY A 130 -0.95 -5.57 -17.87
C GLY A 130 -1.95 -5.77 -19.02
N PRO A 131 -2.45 -4.67 -19.62
CA PRO A 131 -3.21 -4.73 -20.85
C PRO A 131 -2.31 -5.03 -22.05
N THR A 132 -2.93 -5.24 -23.20
CA THR A 132 -2.24 -5.30 -24.51
C THR A 132 -2.50 -4.00 -25.29
N HIS A 133 -1.44 -3.24 -25.59
CA HIS A 133 -1.53 -2.01 -26.38
C HIS A 133 -1.12 -2.22 -27.84
N ARG A 134 -0.31 -3.24 -28.13
CA ARG A 134 0.34 -3.46 -29.42
C ARG A 134 -0.24 -4.62 -30.20
N VAL A 135 -0.53 -5.72 -29.54
CA VAL A 135 -1.00 -6.97 -30.17
C VAL A 135 -2.26 -7.42 -29.46
N ALA A 136 -3.40 -7.40 -30.17
CA ALA A 136 -4.65 -7.87 -29.61
C ALA A 136 -4.59 -9.38 -29.28
N VAL A 137 -5.17 -9.76 -28.16
CA VAL A 137 -5.31 -11.16 -27.73
C VAL A 137 -6.70 -11.37 -27.12
N ARG A 138 -7.25 -12.57 -27.32
CA ARG A 138 -8.41 -13.05 -26.57
C ARG A 138 -7.92 -13.87 -25.38
N GLY A 139 -8.30 -13.48 -24.16
CA GLY A 139 -7.83 -14.13 -22.94
C GLY A 139 -6.57 -13.47 -22.36
N VAL A 140 -5.72 -14.25 -21.70
CA VAL A 140 -4.52 -13.80 -21.02
C VAL A 140 -3.27 -14.48 -21.60
N ALA A 141 -2.36 -13.68 -22.12
CA ALA A 141 -1.15 -14.18 -22.78
C ALA A 141 0.04 -14.23 -21.79
N CYS A 142 0.73 -15.37 -21.71
CA CYS A 142 2.06 -15.49 -21.13
C CYS A 142 3.16 -15.50 -22.21
N SER A 143 4.41 -15.31 -21.79
CA SER A 143 5.56 -15.23 -22.69
C SER A 143 6.20 -16.60 -22.96
N THR A 144 7.07 -16.70 -23.98
CA THR A 144 8.02 -17.80 -24.16
C THR A 144 9.40 -17.45 -23.60
N ALA A 145 9.61 -16.22 -23.12
CA ALA A 145 10.92 -15.79 -22.64
C ALA A 145 11.28 -16.45 -21.31
N ALA A 146 12.55 -16.81 -21.15
CA ALA A 146 13.08 -17.32 -19.89
C ALA A 146 13.39 -16.20 -18.88
N ALA A 147 13.56 -14.96 -19.35
CA ALA A 147 13.81 -13.79 -18.52
C ALA A 147 13.43 -12.50 -19.27
N PHE A 148 13.23 -11.43 -18.50
CA PHE A 148 13.08 -10.06 -19.01
C PHE A 148 14.29 -9.23 -18.62
N GLU A 149 14.80 -8.46 -19.57
CA GLU A 149 15.92 -7.55 -19.36
C GLU A 149 15.43 -6.13 -19.02
N THR A 150 16.14 -5.48 -18.08
CA THR A 150 16.03 -4.07 -17.77
C THR A 150 17.43 -3.48 -17.61
N PRO A 151 17.62 -2.16 -17.57
CA PRO A 151 18.92 -1.56 -17.25
C PRO A 151 19.47 -1.98 -15.87
N LEU A 152 18.62 -2.47 -14.97
CA LEU A 152 19.03 -2.98 -13.65
C LEU A 152 19.52 -4.43 -13.69
N GLY A 153 19.32 -5.14 -14.78
CA GLY A 153 19.66 -6.55 -14.99
C GLY A 153 18.47 -7.39 -15.40
N THR A 154 18.71 -8.67 -15.62
CA THR A 154 17.67 -9.63 -16.02
C THR A 154 16.90 -10.17 -14.82
N VAL A 155 15.58 -10.41 -15.01
CA VAL A 155 14.71 -11.06 -14.04
C VAL A 155 14.18 -12.36 -14.66
N PRO A 156 14.37 -13.52 -14.01
CA PRO A 156 13.87 -14.80 -14.50
C PRO A 156 12.34 -14.86 -14.53
N VAL A 157 11.80 -15.59 -15.51
CA VAL A 157 10.36 -15.92 -15.58
C VAL A 157 10.13 -17.26 -14.86
N ASP A 158 9.09 -17.32 -14.01
CA ASP A 158 8.62 -18.56 -13.39
C ASP A 158 7.81 -19.40 -14.41
N ILE A 159 8.54 -20.02 -15.33
CA ILE A 159 7.97 -20.88 -16.37
C ILE A 159 7.21 -22.08 -15.77
N ALA A 160 7.60 -22.54 -14.59
CA ALA A 160 6.93 -23.65 -13.92
C ALA A 160 5.51 -23.26 -13.49
N ALA A 161 5.33 -22.04 -12.97
CA ALA A 161 4.02 -21.51 -12.64
C ALA A 161 3.13 -21.34 -13.89
N GLU A 162 3.69 -20.82 -15.00
CA GLU A 162 2.96 -20.67 -16.28
C GLU A 162 2.49 -22.03 -16.83
N ARG A 163 3.39 -23.04 -16.84
CA ARG A 163 3.03 -24.40 -17.26
C ARG A 163 1.91 -24.99 -16.41
N LYS A 164 2.01 -24.85 -15.09
CA LYS A 164 0.99 -25.34 -14.16
C LYS A 164 -0.37 -24.69 -14.44
N ALA A 165 -0.39 -23.37 -14.64
CA ALA A 165 -1.62 -22.63 -14.96
C ALA A 165 -2.25 -23.08 -16.27
N LEU A 166 -1.44 -23.37 -17.29
CA LEU A 166 -1.86 -23.89 -18.59
C LEU A 166 -2.25 -25.39 -18.57
N GLY A 167 -2.04 -26.11 -17.46
CA GLY A 167 -2.26 -27.54 -17.37
C GLY A 167 -1.23 -28.38 -18.16
N LEU A 168 -0.05 -27.82 -18.44
CA LEU A 168 1.04 -28.49 -19.16
C LEU A 168 1.93 -29.29 -18.18
N SER A 169 2.61 -30.31 -18.72
CA SER A 169 3.58 -31.08 -17.93
C SER A 169 4.87 -30.27 -17.68
N VAL A 170 5.64 -30.66 -16.64
CA VAL A 170 6.84 -29.93 -16.17
C VAL A 170 7.87 -29.70 -17.27
N ASN A 171 8.04 -30.67 -18.19
CA ASN A 171 9.05 -30.62 -19.27
C ASN A 171 8.48 -30.16 -20.61
N GLU A 172 7.19 -29.79 -20.67
CA GLU A 172 6.56 -29.37 -21.92
C GLU A 172 7.00 -27.96 -22.30
N PRO A 173 7.48 -27.72 -23.52
CA PRO A 173 7.94 -26.40 -23.92
C PRO A 173 6.77 -25.44 -24.09
N LEU A 174 6.95 -24.18 -23.64
CA LEU A 174 6.03 -23.09 -23.94
C LEU A 174 6.26 -22.64 -25.40
N ARG A 175 5.32 -22.94 -26.28
CA ARG A 175 5.36 -22.51 -27.68
C ARG A 175 4.26 -21.52 -27.95
N SER A 176 4.57 -20.44 -28.66
CA SER A 176 3.57 -19.46 -29.04
C SER A 176 2.42 -20.12 -29.80
N GLY A 177 1.18 -19.80 -29.43
CA GLY A 177 -0.03 -20.44 -29.91
C GLY A 177 -0.51 -21.64 -29.08
N THR A 178 0.25 -22.05 -28.02
CA THR A 178 -0.24 -23.08 -27.10
C THR A 178 -1.33 -22.49 -26.20
N HIS A 179 -2.50 -23.12 -26.21
CA HIS A 179 -3.62 -22.80 -25.31
C HIS A 179 -3.59 -23.67 -24.05
N ALA A 180 -4.23 -23.17 -23.00
CA ALA A 180 -4.50 -23.97 -21.81
C ALA A 180 -5.27 -25.26 -22.19
N ARG A 181 -4.94 -26.36 -21.53
CA ARG A 181 -5.59 -27.66 -21.73
C ARG A 181 -7.03 -27.64 -21.17
N PRO A 182 -7.92 -28.48 -21.72
CA PRO A 182 -9.23 -28.69 -21.11
C PRO A 182 -9.08 -29.08 -19.63
N GLY A 183 -9.77 -28.36 -18.73
CA GLY A 183 -9.67 -28.58 -17.28
C GLY A 183 -8.42 -27.96 -16.61
N ALA A 184 -7.63 -27.16 -17.32
CA ALA A 184 -6.53 -26.40 -16.74
C ALA A 184 -7.03 -25.39 -15.70
N PRO A 185 -6.19 -25.05 -14.69
CA PRO A 185 -6.54 -24.04 -13.68
C PRO A 185 -6.82 -22.65 -14.28
N ALA A 186 -6.20 -22.28 -15.41
CA ALA A 186 -6.35 -21.02 -16.10
C ALA A 186 -6.81 -21.23 -17.56
N PRO A 187 -8.09 -21.58 -17.83
CA PRO A 187 -8.55 -22.01 -19.15
C PRO A 187 -8.46 -20.93 -20.25
N ALA A 188 -8.49 -19.64 -19.85
CA ALA A 188 -8.33 -18.50 -20.77
C ALA A 188 -6.88 -18.13 -21.09
N MET A 189 -5.91 -18.86 -20.54
CA MET A 189 -4.48 -18.56 -20.73
C MET A 189 -3.96 -19.13 -22.06
N ILE A 190 -3.12 -18.36 -22.74
CA ILE A 190 -2.46 -18.72 -24.00
C ILE A 190 -0.99 -18.30 -23.95
N VAL A 191 -0.12 -19.08 -24.57
CA VAL A 191 1.28 -18.67 -24.82
C VAL A 191 1.32 -17.80 -26.07
N ASN A 192 1.70 -16.52 -25.94
CA ASN A 192 1.76 -15.58 -27.06
C ASN A 192 2.94 -14.62 -26.92
N ALA A 193 4.10 -14.99 -27.42
CA ALA A 193 5.31 -14.18 -27.35
C ALA A 193 5.18 -12.80 -28.05
N PRO A 194 4.53 -12.65 -29.22
CA PRO A 194 4.33 -11.35 -29.85
C PRO A 194 3.64 -10.29 -28.98
N THR A 195 2.72 -10.67 -28.08
CA THR A 195 2.05 -9.70 -27.19
C THR A 195 3.04 -9.04 -26.22
N HIS A 196 4.16 -9.70 -25.91
CA HIS A 196 5.15 -9.20 -24.96
C HIS A 196 6.30 -8.44 -25.63
N ALA A 197 6.55 -8.66 -26.94
CA ALA A 197 7.76 -8.18 -27.60
C ALA A 197 7.97 -6.67 -27.49
N GLN A 198 6.90 -5.88 -27.69
CA GLN A 198 6.93 -4.40 -27.68
C GLN A 198 5.97 -3.81 -26.63
N GLU A 199 5.42 -4.62 -25.73
CA GLU A 199 4.48 -4.17 -24.71
C GLU A 199 5.22 -3.60 -23.50
N HIS A 200 4.79 -2.40 -23.09
CA HIS A 200 5.42 -1.66 -22.00
C HIS A 200 4.76 -1.89 -20.63
N ALA A 201 3.47 -2.19 -20.59
CA ALA A 201 2.69 -2.18 -19.37
C ALA A 201 3.22 -3.12 -18.27
N VAL A 202 3.77 -4.28 -18.66
CA VAL A 202 4.42 -5.23 -17.75
C VAL A 202 5.87 -4.79 -17.48
N GLU A 203 6.60 -4.34 -18.51
CA GLU A 203 8.02 -4.00 -18.41
C GLU A 203 8.29 -2.88 -17.42
N VAL A 204 7.50 -1.81 -17.45
CA VAL A 204 7.71 -0.63 -16.57
C VAL A 204 7.57 -0.94 -15.08
N GLN A 205 6.94 -2.06 -14.73
CA GLN A 205 6.81 -2.50 -13.34
C GLN A 205 8.09 -3.17 -12.81
N ILE A 206 8.87 -3.77 -13.71
CA ILE A 206 10.00 -4.63 -13.34
C ILE A 206 11.11 -3.87 -12.60
N PRO A 207 11.58 -2.67 -13.03
CA PRO A 207 12.65 -1.96 -12.32
C PRO A 207 12.30 -1.57 -10.88
N PHE A 208 11.04 -1.20 -10.62
CA PHE A 208 10.56 -0.98 -9.25
C PHE A 208 10.63 -2.26 -8.42
N LEU A 209 10.10 -3.37 -8.95
CA LEU A 209 10.12 -4.68 -8.27
C LEU A 209 11.54 -5.16 -7.98
N GLN A 210 12.47 -5.04 -8.93
CA GLN A 210 13.89 -5.35 -8.71
C GLN A 210 14.48 -4.53 -7.57
N THR A 211 14.11 -3.24 -7.50
CA THR A 211 14.62 -2.33 -6.48
C THR A 211 14.08 -2.66 -5.10
N VAL A 212 12.78 -2.96 -4.97
CA VAL A 212 12.12 -3.13 -3.67
C VAL A 212 12.23 -4.56 -3.12
N LEU A 213 12.15 -5.60 -3.97
CA LEU A 213 12.15 -6.99 -3.53
C LEU A 213 13.55 -7.64 -3.53
N GLY A 214 14.44 -7.20 -4.42
CA GLY A 214 15.82 -7.68 -4.46
C GLY A 214 16.11 -8.74 -5.52
N PRO A 215 17.28 -9.42 -5.42
CA PRO A 215 17.82 -10.24 -6.49
C PRO A 215 17.13 -11.60 -6.70
N ASP A 216 16.43 -12.11 -5.69
CA ASP A 216 15.78 -13.44 -5.74
C ASP A 216 14.40 -13.38 -6.42
N LEU A 217 14.05 -12.23 -7.01
CA LEU A 217 12.79 -12.02 -7.69
C LEU A 217 12.68 -12.84 -8.96
N THR A 218 11.58 -13.57 -9.10
CA THR A 218 11.08 -14.14 -10.36
C THR A 218 9.77 -13.46 -10.75
N ILE A 219 9.44 -13.44 -12.03
CA ILE A 219 8.19 -12.84 -12.52
C ILE A 219 7.35 -13.85 -13.30
N VAL A 220 6.03 -13.62 -13.29
CA VAL A 220 5.09 -14.24 -14.22
C VAL A 220 4.48 -13.09 -15.02
N PRO A 221 5.02 -12.78 -16.23
CA PRO A 221 4.57 -11.67 -17.04
C PRO A 221 3.34 -12.06 -17.85
N LEU A 222 2.23 -11.33 -17.68
CA LEU A 222 0.96 -11.62 -18.33
C LEU A 222 0.37 -10.36 -18.99
N ASN A 223 -0.16 -10.54 -20.20
CA ASN A 223 -0.89 -9.49 -20.92
C ASN A 223 -2.35 -9.93 -21.09
N ALA A 224 -3.29 -9.23 -20.47
CA ALA A 224 -4.72 -9.48 -20.62
C ALA A 224 -5.31 -8.62 -21.75
N GLY A 225 -5.92 -9.30 -22.71
CA GLY A 225 -6.71 -8.66 -23.76
C GLY A 225 -8.21 -8.86 -23.54
N ASP A 226 -8.98 -9.04 -24.61
CA ASP A 226 -10.43 -9.27 -24.50
C ASP A 226 -10.71 -10.52 -23.67
N ALA A 227 -11.12 -10.31 -22.42
CA ALA A 227 -11.39 -11.37 -21.44
C ALA A 227 -12.47 -10.92 -20.45
N THR A 228 -13.28 -11.85 -19.99
CA THR A 228 -14.24 -11.59 -18.91
C THR A 228 -13.52 -11.43 -17.56
N PRO A 229 -14.14 -10.76 -16.58
CA PRO A 229 -13.59 -10.68 -15.22
C PRO A 229 -13.24 -12.04 -14.62
N GLN A 230 -14.09 -13.04 -14.83
CA GLN A 230 -13.88 -14.40 -14.34
C GLN A 230 -12.70 -15.08 -15.02
N GLU A 231 -12.53 -14.94 -16.35
CA GLU A 231 -11.41 -15.55 -17.08
C GLU A 231 -10.05 -15.04 -16.57
N VAL A 232 -9.92 -13.73 -16.35
CA VAL A 232 -8.71 -13.15 -15.75
C VAL A 232 -8.61 -13.55 -14.28
N GLY A 233 -9.72 -13.56 -13.55
CA GLY A 233 -9.79 -14.01 -12.16
C GLY A 233 -9.31 -15.45 -11.98
N ASP A 234 -9.66 -16.36 -12.88
CA ASP A 234 -9.21 -17.76 -12.84
C ASP A 234 -7.70 -17.87 -13.04
N VAL A 235 -7.13 -17.06 -13.95
CA VAL A 235 -5.67 -16.98 -14.11
C VAL A 235 -5.01 -16.48 -12.83
N LEU A 236 -5.55 -15.42 -12.21
CA LEU A 236 -5.03 -14.90 -10.96
C LEU A 236 -5.14 -15.92 -9.82
N ARG A 237 -6.26 -16.64 -9.69
CA ARG A 237 -6.44 -17.71 -8.68
C ARG A 237 -5.42 -18.82 -8.87
N ALA A 238 -5.17 -19.24 -10.11
CA ALA A 238 -4.19 -20.29 -10.44
C ALA A 238 -2.75 -19.89 -10.06
N LEU A 239 -2.43 -18.59 -10.09
CA LEU A 239 -1.11 -18.02 -9.86
C LEU A 239 -0.97 -17.28 -8.52
N TRP A 240 -2.02 -17.24 -7.69
CA TRP A 240 -2.06 -16.45 -6.45
C TRP A 240 -0.93 -16.76 -5.48
N GLY A 241 -0.55 -18.03 -5.39
CA GLY A 241 0.56 -18.49 -4.55
C GLY A 241 0.35 -18.28 -3.04
N GLY A 242 1.43 -18.47 -2.30
CA GLY A 242 1.55 -18.20 -0.86
C GLY A 242 2.12 -16.80 -0.57
N PRO A 243 2.64 -16.56 0.65
CA PRO A 243 3.20 -15.27 1.07
C PRO A 243 4.42 -14.83 0.24
N GLU A 244 5.05 -15.75 -0.47
CA GLU A 244 6.16 -15.49 -1.39
C GLU A 244 5.73 -14.77 -2.68
N THR A 245 4.42 -14.62 -2.94
CA THR A 245 3.88 -14.10 -4.19
C THR A 245 3.14 -12.79 -3.99
N VAL A 246 3.37 -11.81 -4.87
CA VAL A 246 2.58 -10.59 -5.00
C VAL A 246 1.95 -10.51 -6.39
N ILE A 247 0.71 -10.03 -6.46
CA ILE A 247 0.01 -9.73 -7.71
C ILE A 247 0.17 -8.25 -8.01
N VAL A 248 0.59 -7.92 -9.23
CA VAL A 248 0.77 -6.53 -9.69
C VAL A 248 -0.14 -6.30 -10.89
N ILE A 249 -1.18 -5.52 -10.71
CA ILE A 249 -2.07 -5.09 -11.77
C ILE A 249 -1.59 -3.75 -12.31
N SER A 250 -1.30 -3.72 -13.59
CA SER A 250 -0.73 -2.57 -14.28
C SER A 250 -1.80 -1.85 -15.08
N SER A 251 -2.14 -0.61 -14.70
CA SER A 251 -3.18 0.18 -15.39
C SER A 251 -3.06 1.67 -15.12
N ASP A 252 -3.11 2.46 -16.20
CA ASP A 252 -3.49 3.86 -16.11
C ASP A 252 -5.02 3.97 -16.14
N LEU A 253 -5.58 5.15 -15.75
CA LEU A 253 -7.02 5.43 -15.77
C LEU A 253 -7.46 6.11 -17.08
N SER A 254 -8.15 7.26 -16.99
CA SER A 254 -8.63 7.99 -18.17
C SER A 254 -7.47 8.54 -19.01
N HIS A 255 -7.69 8.67 -20.33
CA HIS A 255 -6.68 9.11 -21.29
C HIS A 255 -7.15 10.29 -22.11
N TYR A 256 -6.32 11.33 -22.20
CA TYR A 256 -6.44 12.45 -23.12
C TYR A 256 -7.75 13.24 -23.00
N HIS A 257 -8.40 13.21 -21.83
CA HIS A 257 -9.50 14.09 -21.51
C HIS A 257 -8.97 15.42 -20.96
N PRO A 258 -9.71 16.54 -21.11
CA PRO A 258 -9.45 17.76 -20.37
C PRO A 258 -9.28 17.45 -18.86
N HIS A 259 -8.38 18.13 -18.18
CA HIS A 259 -7.94 17.79 -16.82
C HIS A 259 -9.11 17.69 -15.82
N GLU A 260 -10.07 18.61 -15.89
CA GLU A 260 -11.27 18.57 -15.05
C GLU A 260 -12.13 17.32 -15.34
N VAL A 261 -12.34 17.00 -16.61
CA VAL A 261 -13.12 15.84 -17.05
C VAL A 261 -12.40 14.54 -16.64
N ALA A 262 -11.07 14.49 -16.85
CA ALA A 262 -10.26 13.35 -16.45
C ALA A 262 -10.41 13.05 -14.95
N ARG A 263 -10.29 14.07 -14.09
CA ARG A 263 -10.46 13.91 -12.64
C ARG A 263 -11.82 13.36 -12.25
N ALA A 264 -12.90 13.87 -12.87
CA ALA A 264 -14.26 13.40 -12.58
C ALA A 264 -14.45 11.93 -13.00
N LEU A 265 -13.92 11.53 -14.17
CA LEU A 265 -13.96 10.14 -14.63
C LEU A 265 -13.12 9.22 -13.74
N ASP A 266 -11.94 9.69 -13.33
CA ASP A 266 -11.02 8.93 -12.49
C ASP A 266 -11.59 8.75 -11.08
N ASP A 267 -12.19 9.77 -10.48
CA ASP A 267 -12.83 9.69 -9.16
C ASP A 267 -13.96 8.63 -9.17
N GLN A 268 -14.76 8.60 -10.24
CA GLN A 268 -15.78 7.54 -10.38
C GLN A 268 -15.15 6.16 -10.54
N THR A 269 -14.04 6.04 -11.31
CA THR A 269 -13.35 4.75 -11.50
C THR A 269 -12.72 4.27 -10.22
N ILE A 270 -12.07 5.17 -9.47
CA ILE A 270 -11.46 4.91 -8.16
C ILE A 270 -12.54 4.44 -7.17
N ALA A 271 -13.68 5.11 -7.12
CA ALA A 271 -14.80 4.73 -6.26
C ALA A 271 -15.35 3.33 -6.61
N ASP A 272 -15.49 3.00 -7.89
CA ASP A 272 -15.95 1.68 -8.33
C ASP A 272 -14.92 0.59 -7.98
N ILE A 273 -13.63 0.85 -8.16
CA ILE A 273 -12.56 -0.09 -7.77
C ILE A 273 -12.58 -0.31 -6.25
N ALA A 274 -12.63 0.75 -5.46
CA ALA A 274 -12.66 0.67 -4.00
C ALA A 274 -13.88 -0.10 -3.47
N ALA A 275 -15.04 0.03 -4.14
CA ALA A 275 -16.28 -0.66 -3.83
C ALA A 275 -16.37 -2.08 -4.42
N LEU A 276 -15.34 -2.57 -5.12
CA LEU A 276 -15.33 -3.83 -5.88
C LEU A 276 -16.50 -3.92 -6.89
N HIS A 277 -16.89 -2.79 -7.47
CA HIS A 277 -17.88 -2.73 -8.53
C HIS A 277 -17.23 -3.07 -9.87
N LEU A 278 -17.68 -4.14 -10.50
CA LEU A 278 -17.20 -4.58 -11.82
C LEU A 278 -18.39 -4.79 -12.77
N PRO A 279 -18.19 -4.67 -14.08
CA PRO A 279 -16.92 -4.44 -14.75
C PRO A 279 -16.53 -2.96 -14.86
N ILE A 280 -15.25 -2.64 -14.64
CA ILE A 280 -14.67 -1.38 -15.09
C ILE A 280 -14.59 -1.43 -16.62
N HIS A 281 -15.06 -0.38 -17.28
CA HIS A 281 -15.10 -0.33 -18.75
C HIS A 281 -13.71 0.04 -19.34
N PRO A 282 -13.23 -0.58 -20.46
CA PRO A 282 -11.91 -0.29 -21.05
C PRO A 282 -11.66 1.18 -21.45
N ARG A 283 -12.71 1.99 -21.64
CA ARG A 283 -12.57 3.45 -21.86
C ARG A 283 -12.22 4.24 -20.62
N ARG A 284 -12.35 3.64 -19.43
CA ARG A 284 -12.08 4.29 -18.14
C ARG A 284 -10.71 3.94 -17.57
N ALA A 285 -10.15 2.81 -18.01
CA ALA A 285 -8.82 2.35 -17.63
C ALA A 285 -8.28 1.44 -18.73
N CYS A 286 -7.03 1.65 -19.17
CA CYS A 286 -6.43 0.79 -20.19
C CYS A 286 -6.26 -0.65 -19.69
N GLY A 287 -5.96 -0.83 -18.40
CA GLY A 287 -5.90 -2.11 -17.71
C GLY A 287 -7.24 -2.58 -17.12
N ALA A 288 -8.37 -2.23 -17.72
CA ALA A 288 -9.69 -2.63 -17.23
C ALA A 288 -9.84 -4.15 -17.11
N TYR A 289 -9.31 -4.93 -18.05
CA TYR A 289 -9.36 -6.40 -17.99
C TYR A 289 -8.58 -6.97 -16.80
N PRO A 290 -7.29 -6.59 -16.57
CA PRO A 290 -6.56 -6.96 -15.36
C PRO A 290 -7.24 -6.51 -14.06
N ILE A 291 -7.72 -5.26 -14.00
CA ILE A 291 -8.44 -4.74 -12.82
C ILE A 291 -9.67 -5.60 -12.53
N ASN A 292 -10.52 -5.84 -13.53
CA ASN A 292 -11.74 -6.63 -13.38
C ASN A 292 -11.45 -8.06 -12.89
N GLY A 293 -10.35 -8.68 -13.34
CA GLY A 293 -9.92 -9.97 -12.86
C GLY A 293 -9.52 -9.95 -11.38
N LEU A 294 -8.79 -8.91 -10.94
CA LEU A 294 -8.47 -8.75 -9.51
C LEU A 294 -9.74 -8.52 -8.69
N LEU A 295 -10.64 -7.64 -9.13
CA LEU A 295 -11.90 -7.38 -8.43
C LEU A 295 -12.77 -8.63 -8.32
N ASP A 296 -12.79 -9.49 -9.35
CA ASP A 296 -13.49 -10.78 -9.32
C ASP A 296 -12.91 -11.73 -8.25
N VAL A 297 -11.59 -11.77 -8.13
CA VAL A 297 -10.92 -12.54 -7.06
C VAL A 297 -11.27 -11.97 -5.68
N LEU A 298 -11.12 -10.64 -5.50
CA LEU A 298 -11.33 -9.99 -4.20
C LEU A 298 -12.79 -10.08 -3.75
N LYS A 299 -13.76 -9.96 -4.66
CA LYS A 299 -15.19 -10.10 -4.36
C LYS A 299 -15.56 -11.47 -3.81
N GLY A 300 -14.84 -12.51 -4.23
CA GLY A 300 -15.00 -13.88 -3.72
C GLY A 300 -14.29 -14.14 -2.37
N ARG A 301 -13.47 -13.20 -1.87
CA ARG A 301 -12.61 -13.36 -0.70
C ARG A 301 -12.98 -12.38 0.42
N LYS A 302 -13.64 -12.87 1.46
CA LYS A 302 -14.03 -12.07 2.63
C LYS A 302 -12.84 -11.67 3.51
N ASP A 303 -11.73 -12.37 3.38
CA ASP A 303 -10.47 -12.14 4.07
C ASP A 303 -9.58 -11.09 3.40
N MET A 304 -9.98 -10.55 2.24
CA MET A 304 -9.23 -9.53 1.54
C MET A 304 -9.84 -8.14 1.70
N ARG A 305 -8.97 -7.13 1.84
CA ARG A 305 -9.36 -5.72 1.87
C ARG A 305 -8.51 -4.92 0.90
N LEU A 306 -9.15 -4.09 0.08
CA LEU A 306 -8.53 -3.20 -0.89
C LEU A 306 -8.56 -1.76 -0.35
N PHE A 307 -7.42 -1.09 -0.41
CA PHE A 307 -7.25 0.30 0.03
C PHE A 307 -6.73 1.15 -1.13
N GLU A 308 -7.36 2.27 -1.37
CA GLU A 308 -6.78 3.33 -2.19
C GLU A 308 -5.60 3.94 -1.42
N LEU A 309 -4.49 4.17 -2.11
CA LEU A 309 -3.31 4.83 -1.55
C LEU A 309 -3.24 6.29 -1.96
N GLY A 310 -3.52 6.57 -3.22
CA GLY A 310 -3.52 7.92 -3.75
C GLY A 310 -3.61 7.94 -5.27
N CYS A 311 -3.87 9.12 -5.79
CA CYS A 311 -4.08 9.35 -7.22
C CYS A 311 -3.43 10.66 -7.69
N SER A 312 -3.17 10.75 -8.99
CA SER A 312 -2.66 11.94 -9.67
C SER A 312 -3.04 11.90 -11.16
N THR A 313 -2.64 12.92 -11.89
CA THR A 313 -2.70 12.95 -13.36
C THR A 313 -1.34 13.37 -13.92
N SER A 314 -1.15 13.23 -15.23
CA SER A 314 0.05 13.72 -15.91
C SER A 314 0.20 15.26 -15.84
N GLY A 315 -0.87 15.99 -15.54
CA GLY A 315 -0.88 17.45 -15.33
C GLY A 315 -0.56 17.88 -13.90
N ASP A 316 -0.46 16.96 -12.95
CA ASP A 316 -0.19 17.26 -11.54
C ASP A 316 1.31 17.32 -11.20
N ASP A 317 2.22 17.31 -12.20
CA ASP A 317 3.68 17.39 -12.02
C ASP A 317 4.28 16.40 -11.02
N GLY A 318 3.71 15.20 -10.96
CA GLY A 318 4.15 14.15 -10.04
C GLY A 318 3.68 14.34 -8.59
N VAL A 319 2.86 15.35 -8.30
CA VAL A 319 2.21 15.50 -7.00
C VAL A 319 1.06 14.50 -6.88
N VAL A 320 1.05 13.72 -5.81
CA VAL A 320 0.04 12.70 -5.55
C VAL A 320 -0.86 13.16 -4.42
N ALA A 321 -2.18 13.14 -4.66
CA ALA A 321 -3.17 13.26 -3.61
C ALA A 321 -3.37 11.91 -2.94
N LEU A 322 -3.19 11.86 -1.62
CA LEU A 322 -3.47 10.64 -0.85
C LEU A 322 -4.97 10.38 -0.76
N ALA A 323 -5.34 9.14 -0.56
CA ALA A 323 -6.73 8.73 -0.37
C ALA A 323 -7.44 9.62 0.68
N GLY A 324 -8.60 10.14 0.31
CA GLY A 324 -9.39 11.04 1.16
C GLY A 324 -8.85 12.46 1.31
N GLN A 325 -7.75 12.83 0.64
CA GLN A 325 -7.23 14.20 0.61
C GLN A 325 -7.68 14.94 -0.67
N PRO A 326 -7.80 16.29 -0.61
CA PRO A 326 -8.10 17.08 -1.79
C PRO A 326 -6.96 16.98 -2.81
N ARG A 327 -7.32 16.90 -4.08
CA ARG A 327 -6.35 16.95 -5.18
C ARG A 327 -5.69 18.34 -5.29
N PRO A 328 -4.44 18.41 -5.79
CA PRO A 328 -3.78 19.69 -6.04
C PRO A 328 -4.59 20.56 -7.01
N ALA A 329 -4.40 21.89 -6.95
CA ALA A 329 -5.03 22.80 -7.90
C ALA A 329 -4.53 22.49 -9.33
N MET A 330 -5.45 22.47 -10.29
CA MET A 330 -5.13 22.32 -11.72
C MET A 330 -4.44 23.59 -12.23
N ARG A 331 -3.40 23.43 -13.03
CA ARG A 331 -2.79 24.56 -13.75
C ARG A 331 -3.61 24.98 -14.96
N ASP A 332 -4.09 24.00 -15.70
CA ASP A 332 -4.92 24.17 -16.88
C ASP A 332 -6.01 23.10 -16.87
N ALA A 333 -7.27 23.53 -16.83
CA ALA A 333 -8.42 22.63 -16.79
C ALA A 333 -8.67 21.95 -18.14
N ASP A 334 -8.23 22.56 -19.22
CA ASP A 334 -8.42 22.07 -20.59
C ASP A 334 -7.24 21.23 -21.10
N GLU A 335 -6.12 21.16 -20.38
CA GLU A 335 -4.96 20.33 -20.75
C GLU A 335 -5.36 18.85 -20.83
N PRO A 336 -5.10 18.17 -21.95
CA PRO A 336 -5.35 16.73 -22.04
C PRO A 336 -4.39 15.95 -21.15
N VAL A 337 -4.92 15.18 -20.20
CA VAL A 337 -4.12 14.43 -19.22
C VAL A 337 -4.44 12.93 -19.22
N VAL A 338 -3.58 12.16 -18.55
CA VAL A 338 -3.77 10.74 -18.23
C VAL A 338 -3.89 10.60 -16.72
N GLY A 339 -4.87 9.84 -16.25
CA GLY A 339 -5.11 9.60 -14.82
C GLY A 339 -4.32 8.42 -14.28
N TYR A 340 -3.89 8.51 -13.03
CA TYR A 340 -3.09 7.52 -12.31
C TYR A 340 -3.67 7.25 -10.93
N VAL A 341 -3.62 5.99 -10.50
CA VAL A 341 -4.02 5.61 -9.14
C VAL A 341 -3.15 4.46 -8.64
N SER A 342 -2.95 4.42 -7.33
CA SER A 342 -2.38 3.26 -6.64
C SER A 342 -3.34 2.70 -5.61
N PHE A 343 -3.51 1.39 -5.63
CA PHE A 343 -4.21 0.60 -4.64
C PHE A 343 -3.31 -0.50 -4.08
N ALA A 344 -3.61 -0.93 -2.88
CA ALA A 344 -3.01 -2.14 -2.31
C ALA A 344 -4.09 -2.99 -1.61
N ALA A 345 -3.97 -4.31 -1.74
CA ALA A 345 -4.88 -5.27 -1.15
C ALA A 345 -4.14 -6.17 -0.16
N TRP A 346 -4.70 -6.31 1.02
CA TRP A 346 -4.17 -7.16 2.08
C TRP A 346 -5.10 -8.31 2.37
N GLU A 347 -4.50 -9.45 2.66
CA GLU A 347 -5.17 -10.58 3.26
C GLU A 347 -5.25 -10.36 4.78
N SER A 348 -6.42 -10.55 5.37
CA SER A 348 -6.54 -10.55 6.82
C SER A 348 -5.62 -11.63 7.36
N LYS A 349 -4.76 -11.31 8.35
CA LYS A 349 -3.95 -12.38 8.97
C LYS A 349 -4.89 -13.46 9.49
N PRO A 350 -4.64 -14.75 9.17
CA PRO A 350 -5.28 -15.82 9.91
C PRO A 350 -5.03 -15.65 11.41
N GLU A 351 -5.99 -15.95 12.26
CA GLU A 351 -5.80 -15.84 13.72
C GLU A 351 -4.54 -16.60 14.23
N ALA A 352 -4.05 -17.60 13.49
CA ALA A 352 -2.82 -18.32 13.79
C ALA A 352 -1.53 -17.55 13.49
N ASP A 353 -1.52 -16.61 12.50
CA ASP A 353 -0.33 -15.79 12.19
C ASP A 353 -0.30 -14.46 12.97
N ALA A 354 -1.40 -14.06 13.60
CA ALA A 354 -1.37 -13.04 14.63
C ALA A 354 -0.51 -13.49 15.83
N LEU A 355 -0.26 -14.78 15.95
CA LEU A 355 0.63 -15.41 16.96
C LEU A 355 2.10 -15.53 16.50
N ALA A 356 2.41 -15.46 15.20
CA ALA A 356 3.76 -15.69 14.68
C ALA A 356 4.60 -14.41 14.47
N GLY A 357 4.03 -13.23 14.64
CA GLY A 357 4.75 -11.95 14.56
C GLY A 357 5.18 -11.38 15.91
N ALA A 358 5.04 -12.17 16.98
CA ALA A 358 5.48 -11.86 18.35
C ALA A 358 6.50 -12.89 18.90
N ASP A 359 7.10 -13.70 18.01
CA ASP A 359 8.11 -14.67 18.43
C ASP A 359 9.53 -14.10 18.32
N ASP A 360 9.91 -13.41 19.38
CA ASP A 360 11.09 -13.84 20.12
C ASP A 360 10.81 -13.73 21.62
N LEU A 361 10.10 -14.74 22.17
CA LEU A 361 10.13 -15.25 23.53
C LEU A 361 9.02 -16.32 23.73
N GLY A 362 9.34 -17.59 23.45
CA GLY A 362 8.96 -18.78 24.22
C GLY A 362 7.49 -19.06 24.56
N THR A 363 6.91 -20.05 23.82
CA THR A 363 6.00 -21.13 24.29
C THR A 363 4.69 -20.79 25.01
N SER A 364 3.64 -21.40 24.45
CA SER A 364 2.32 -21.77 25.01
C SER A 364 1.24 -20.69 25.04
N GLY A 365 0.18 -20.87 24.25
CA GLY A 365 -1.27 -20.64 24.48
C GLY A 365 -1.77 -19.38 25.23
N THR A 366 -0.96 -18.35 25.45
CA THR A 366 -1.32 -17.16 26.21
C THR A 366 -1.75 -16.04 25.24
N PRO A 367 -2.93 -15.39 25.43
CA PRO A 367 -3.36 -14.28 24.57
C PRO A 367 -2.36 -13.14 24.58
N SER A 368 -2.15 -12.49 23.43
CA SER A 368 -1.24 -11.34 23.31
C SER A 368 -1.67 -10.18 24.23
N HIS A 369 -0.73 -9.33 24.64
CA HIS A 369 -1.03 -8.15 25.47
C HIS A 369 -2.12 -7.26 24.80
N GLY A 370 -2.10 -7.11 23.48
CA GLY A 370 -3.10 -6.36 22.73
C GLY A 370 -4.50 -6.96 22.81
N GLU A 371 -4.63 -8.27 22.70
CA GLU A 371 -5.92 -8.97 22.84
C GLU A 371 -6.48 -8.86 24.26
N VAL A 372 -5.62 -8.97 25.26
CA VAL A 372 -6.01 -8.79 26.67
C VAL A 372 -6.50 -7.37 26.93
N LEU A 373 -5.82 -6.34 26.39
CA LEU A 373 -6.24 -4.93 26.51
C LEU A 373 -7.61 -4.67 25.85
N LEU A 374 -7.82 -5.21 24.65
CA LEU A 374 -9.12 -5.10 23.97
C LEU A 374 -10.22 -5.83 24.72
N LYS A 375 -9.93 -7.03 25.20
CA LYS A 375 -10.88 -7.82 26.00
C LYS A 375 -11.26 -7.07 27.27
N LEU A 376 -10.27 -6.47 27.95
CA LEU A 376 -10.46 -5.66 29.16
C LEU A 376 -11.33 -4.42 28.91
N ALA A 377 -11.00 -3.65 27.85
CA ALA A 377 -11.79 -2.46 27.49
C ALA A 377 -13.25 -2.81 27.17
N ARG A 378 -13.47 -3.87 26.38
CA ARG A 378 -14.83 -4.37 26.07
C ARG A 378 -15.56 -4.87 27.30
N ALA A 379 -14.89 -5.58 28.22
CA ALA A 379 -15.47 -6.04 29.48
C ALA A 379 -15.94 -4.85 30.32
N ALA A 380 -15.11 -3.82 30.49
CA ALA A 380 -15.44 -2.63 31.26
C ALA A 380 -16.66 -1.86 30.68
N ILE A 381 -16.74 -1.74 29.35
CA ILE A 381 -17.92 -1.13 28.69
C ILE A 381 -19.17 -1.98 28.93
N ARG A 382 -19.09 -3.32 28.79
CA ARG A 382 -20.21 -4.24 29.06
C ARG A 382 -20.75 -4.08 30.46
N GLU A 383 -19.88 -4.13 31.46
CA GLU A 383 -20.25 -3.97 32.87
C GLU A 383 -20.96 -2.63 33.11
N ARG A 384 -20.44 -1.55 32.50
CA ARG A 384 -21.03 -0.22 32.62
C ARG A 384 -22.41 -0.10 31.97
N LEU A 385 -22.64 -0.85 30.87
CA LEU A 385 -23.91 -0.85 30.14
C LEU A 385 -24.87 -1.96 30.63
N HIS A 386 -24.50 -2.71 31.67
CA HIS A 386 -25.27 -3.83 32.24
C HIS A 386 -25.56 -4.93 31.21
N ILE A 387 -24.59 -5.19 30.32
CA ILE A 387 -24.65 -6.29 29.33
C ILE A 387 -23.97 -7.52 29.93
N GLU A 388 -24.62 -8.68 29.89
CA GLU A 388 -24.08 -9.92 30.44
C GLU A 388 -22.77 -10.34 29.73
N HIS A 389 -21.82 -10.88 30.47
CA HIS A 389 -20.60 -11.47 29.92
C HIS A 389 -20.90 -12.87 29.36
N PRO A 390 -20.21 -13.25 28.26
CA PRO A 390 -20.35 -14.61 27.71
C PRO A 390 -19.93 -15.69 28.69
N THR A 391 -18.90 -15.44 29.49
CA THR A 391 -18.42 -16.32 30.57
C THR A 391 -17.94 -15.51 31.77
N ALA A 392 -17.81 -16.15 32.95
CA ALA A 392 -17.27 -15.51 34.15
C ALA A 392 -15.79 -15.05 33.98
N ALA A 393 -15.06 -15.73 33.09
CA ALA A 393 -13.66 -15.37 32.77
C ALA A 393 -13.55 -14.07 31.92
N ASP A 394 -14.66 -13.58 31.37
CA ASP A 394 -14.71 -12.37 30.55
C ASP A 394 -15.02 -11.10 31.34
N SER A 395 -15.10 -11.19 32.68
CA SER A 395 -15.29 -10.02 33.55
C SER A 395 -13.98 -9.24 33.71
N THR A 396 -14.10 -7.91 33.90
CA THR A 396 -12.95 -7.02 34.17
C THR A 396 -12.06 -7.56 35.30
N ALA A 397 -12.67 -8.01 36.40
CA ALA A 397 -11.95 -8.55 37.55
C ALA A 397 -11.15 -9.82 37.21
N SER A 398 -11.76 -10.75 36.46
CA SER A 398 -11.11 -12.00 36.04
C SER A 398 -9.96 -11.74 35.08
N ILE A 399 -10.11 -10.81 34.13
CA ILE A 399 -9.06 -10.45 33.17
C ILE A 399 -7.87 -9.81 33.91
N LEU A 400 -8.11 -8.90 34.85
CA LEU A 400 -7.05 -8.28 35.65
C LEU A 400 -6.32 -9.31 36.52
N ALA A 401 -7.04 -10.24 37.14
CA ALA A 401 -6.45 -11.29 37.98
C ALA A 401 -5.58 -12.27 37.17
N ALA A 402 -5.98 -12.59 35.95
CA ALA A 402 -5.26 -13.49 35.07
C ALA A 402 -4.00 -12.86 34.42
N ASN A 403 -3.84 -11.52 34.47
CA ASN A 403 -2.79 -10.79 33.78
C ASN A 403 -2.05 -9.82 34.71
N PRO A 404 -1.08 -10.29 35.53
CA PRO A 404 -0.37 -9.48 36.53
C PRO A 404 0.35 -8.25 35.95
N TRP A 405 0.82 -8.28 34.71
CA TRP A 405 1.47 -7.18 34.01
C TRP A 405 0.57 -5.93 33.87
N LEU A 406 -0.74 -6.09 33.91
CA LEU A 406 -1.71 -4.98 33.92
C LEU A 406 -1.66 -4.15 35.22
N ASN A 407 -0.96 -4.61 36.25
CA ASN A 407 -0.75 -3.85 37.48
C ASN A 407 0.42 -2.86 37.39
N GLU A 408 1.23 -2.95 36.34
CA GLU A 408 2.32 -2.00 36.09
C GLU A 408 1.75 -0.61 35.77
N PRO A 409 2.45 0.48 36.17
CA PRO A 409 2.05 1.82 35.81
C PRO A 409 1.99 1.98 34.27
N GLY A 410 0.93 2.58 33.76
CA GLY A 410 0.79 2.81 32.32
C GLY A 410 -0.24 3.87 32.02
N ALA A 411 -0.13 4.51 30.85
CA ALA A 411 -1.07 5.46 30.33
C ALA A 411 -1.61 4.99 28.98
N CYS A 412 -2.87 5.21 28.71
CA CYS A 412 -3.48 4.81 27.45
C CYS A 412 -4.53 5.80 26.96
N PHE A 413 -4.88 5.66 25.65
CA PHE A 413 -6.10 6.18 25.08
C PHE A 413 -7.00 5.03 24.67
N VAL A 414 -8.30 5.16 24.92
CA VAL A 414 -9.31 4.26 24.38
C VAL A 414 -10.17 5.01 23.39
N THR A 415 -10.20 4.54 22.14
CA THR A 415 -10.97 5.11 21.04
C THR A 415 -12.08 4.17 20.63
N LEU A 416 -13.29 4.69 20.52
CA LEU A 416 -14.47 3.99 20.05
C LEU A 416 -14.88 4.54 18.69
N THR A 417 -15.16 3.66 17.74
CA THR A 417 -15.70 4.04 16.43
C THR A 417 -16.91 3.17 16.07
N GLU A 418 -17.86 3.74 15.33
CA GLU A 418 -19.02 3.08 14.79
C GLU A 418 -19.12 3.38 13.29
N GLY A 419 -19.15 2.35 12.44
CA GLY A 419 -19.15 2.52 10.98
C GLY A 419 -17.97 3.35 10.47
N GLY A 420 -16.79 3.27 11.14
CA GLY A 420 -15.59 4.05 10.80
C GLY A 420 -15.60 5.51 11.29
N ARG A 421 -16.67 5.96 11.93
CA ARG A 421 -16.77 7.32 12.51
C ARG A 421 -16.43 7.30 14.00
N LEU A 422 -15.73 8.34 14.47
CA LEU A 422 -15.43 8.50 15.89
C LEU A 422 -16.71 8.53 16.72
N ARG A 423 -16.77 7.73 17.79
CA ARG A 423 -17.91 7.62 18.71
C ARG A 423 -17.55 7.96 20.16
N GLY A 424 -16.27 7.96 20.50
CA GLY A 424 -15.70 8.38 21.77
C GLY A 424 -14.19 8.17 21.80
N CYS A 425 -13.48 9.04 22.54
CA CYS A 425 -12.04 8.88 22.74
C CYS A 425 -11.60 9.60 24.00
N ILE A 426 -11.11 8.86 24.99
CA ILE A 426 -10.59 9.38 26.28
C ILE A 426 -9.28 8.67 26.61
N GLY A 427 -8.37 9.37 27.24
CA GLY A 427 -7.09 8.83 27.69
C GLY A 427 -6.29 9.77 28.57
N SER A 428 -5.14 9.30 29.04
CA SER A 428 -4.15 10.05 29.82
C SER A 428 -2.79 10.05 29.13
N LEU A 429 -2.03 11.14 29.27
CA LEU A 429 -0.69 11.28 28.70
C LEU A 429 0.40 10.77 29.63
N VAL A 430 0.10 10.64 30.91
CA VAL A 430 1.04 10.26 31.96
C VAL A 430 0.44 9.15 32.80
N ALA A 431 1.24 8.16 33.16
CA ALA A 431 0.82 7.06 34.01
C ALA A 431 0.56 7.55 35.45
N HIS A 432 -0.72 7.54 35.86
CA HIS A 432 -1.15 7.90 37.20
C HIS A 432 -1.62 6.69 38.02
N ARG A 433 -1.82 5.55 37.37
CA ARG A 433 -2.34 4.30 37.94
C ARG A 433 -1.86 3.12 37.13
N SER A 434 -2.25 1.92 37.52
CA SER A 434 -1.92 0.71 36.76
C SER A 434 -2.60 0.71 35.40
N LEU A 435 -1.91 0.17 34.38
CA LEU A 435 -2.37 0.12 33.00
C LEU A 435 -3.77 -0.51 32.86
N GLY A 436 -4.01 -1.62 33.58
CA GLY A 436 -5.31 -2.28 33.52
C GLY A 436 -6.46 -1.40 34.03
N LYS A 437 -6.24 -0.63 35.11
CA LYS A 437 -7.22 0.33 35.61
C LYS A 437 -7.39 1.49 34.65
N ASP A 438 -6.30 1.97 34.06
CA ASP A 438 -6.32 3.07 33.08
C ASP A 438 -7.15 2.71 31.86
N VAL A 439 -6.93 1.51 31.29
CA VAL A 439 -7.71 0.99 30.16
C VAL A 439 -9.20 0.82 30.51
N ALA A 440 -9.52 0.19 31.65
CA ALA A 440 -10.90 -0.06 32.03
C ALA A 440 -11.69 1.23 32.25
N GLU A 441 -11.12 2.21 32.96
CA GLU A 441 -11.77 3.47 33.24
C GLU A 441 -11.90 4.34 31.98
N HIS A 442 -10.87 4.45 31.13
CA HIS A 442 -10.95 5.20 29.89
C HIS A 442 -11.88 4.55 28.86
N ALA A 443 -12.04 3.23 28.85
CA ALA A 443 -13.04 2.56 28.04
C ALA A 443 -14.47 2.96 28.44
N VAL A 444 -14.75 2.98 29.74
CA VAL A 444 -16.03 3.45 30.27
C VAL A 444 -16.24 4.93 29.98
N ASP A 445 -15.22 5.76 30.19
CA ASP A 445 -15.32 7.20 29.98
C ASP A 445 -15.50 7.56 28.50
N ALA A 446 -14.81 6.89 27.60
CA ALA A 446 -15.00 7.03 26.16
C ALA A 446 -16.42 6.64 25.72
N ALA A 447 -17.00 5.62 26.34
CA ALA A 447 -18.35 5.19 26.02
C ALA A 447 -19.44 6.09 26.64
N THR A 448 -19.21 6.70 27.80
CA THR A 448 -20.29 7.32 28.57
C THR A 448 -20.07 8.75 29.03
N ARG A 449 -18.84 9.26 28.96
CA ARG A 449 -18.45 10.58 29.51
C ARG A 449 -17.70 11.47 28.54
N ASP A 450 -17.53 11.07 27.29
CA ASP A 450 -16.96 11.93 26.26
C ASP A 450 -17.97 13.06 25.94
N PRO A 451 -17.65 14.33 26.24
CA PRO A 451 -18.62 15.43 26.13
C PRO A 451 -19.04 15.75 24.68
N ARG A 452 -18.36 15.17 23.71
CA ARG A 452 -18.67 15.36 22.27
C ARG A 452 -19.81 14.47 21.80
N PHE A 453 -20.17 13.43 22.55
CA PHE A 453 -21.11 12.41 22.13
C PHE A 453 -22.13 12.10 23.24
N THR A 454 -23.30 11.64 22.84
CA THR A 454 -24.26 11.03 23.77
C THR A 454 -23.70 9.72 24.32
N PRO A 455 -24.02 9.31 25.56
CA PRO A 455 -23.60 8.02 26.08
C PRO A 455 -23.99 6.86 25.16
N VAL A 456 -23.07 5.91 24.99
CA VAL A 456 -23.31 4.68 24.23
C VAL A 456 -24.39 3.85 24.88
N THR A 457 -25.29 3.28 24.10
CA THR A 457 -26.36 2.38 24.56
C THR A 457 -25.97 0.91 24.43
N ALA A 458 -26.67 0.03 25.13
CA ALA A 458 -26.48 -1.41 25.00
C ALA A 458 -26.75 -1.93 23.57
N ALA A 459 -27.65 -1.29 22.81
CA ALA A 459 -27.94 -1.63 21.41
C ALA A 459 -26.82 -1.22 20.45
N GLU A 460 -26.07 -0.14 20.73
CA GLU A 460 -24.93 0.30 19.92
C GLU A 460 -23.67 -0.53 20.20
N TYR A 461 -23.55 -1.10 21.40
CA TYR A 461 -22.33 -1.80 21.82
C TYR A 461 -21.81 -2.86 20.81
N PRO A 462 -22.63 -3.71 20.19
CA PRO A 462 -22.17 -4.69 19.20
C PRO A 462 -21.60 -4.05 17.92
N LEU A 463 -21.95 -2.79 17.63
CA LEU A 463 -21.52 -2.06 16.42
C LEU A 463 -20.21 -1.29 16.63
N LEU A 464 -19.74 -1.22 17.89
CA LEU A 464 -18.52 -0.49 18.24
C LEU A 464 -17.26 -1.26 17.85
N ASN A 465 -16.33 -0.56 17.20
CA ASN A 465 -14.92 -0.95 17.18
C ASN A 465 -14.21 -0.27 18.34
N VAL A 466 -13.41 -1.04 19.07
CA VAL A 466 -12.63 -0.57 20.21
C VAL A 466 -11.15 -0.62 19.83
N GLU A 467 -10.43 0.46 20.13
CA GLU A 467 -8.99 0.53 19.99
C GLU A 467 -8.37 1.02 21.30
N VAL A 468 -7.26 0.40 21.71
CA VAL A 468 -6.48 0.81 22.88
C VAL A 468 -5.06 1.15 22.44
N SER A 469 -4.65 2.39 22.67
CA SER A 469 -3.29 2.87 22.43
C SER A 469 -2.57 3.04 23.76
N VAL A 470 -1.55 2.21 24.03
CA VAL A 470 -0.70 2.32 25.21
C VAL A 470 0.47 3.24 24.91
N LEU A 471 0.73 4.20 25.77
CA LEU A 471 1.84 5.14 25.64
C LEU A 471 3.11 4.56 26.24
N GLY A 472 4.22 4.65 25.50
CA GLY A 472 5.54 4.35 26.01
C GLY A 472 6.04 5.43 26.98
N GLU A 473 7.20 5.18 27.60
CA GLU A 473 7.85 6.18 28.43
C GLU A 473 8.18 7.45 27.63
N PRO A 474 7.93 8.64 28.20
CA PRO A 474 8.21 9.90 27.52
C PRO A 474 9.72 10.11 27.39
N GLU A 475 10.20 10.34 26.15
CA GLU A 475 11.59 10.69 25.89
C GLU A 475 11.74 12.22 25.74
N PRO A 476 12.83 12.81 26.30
CA PRO A 476 13.12 14.22 26.08
C PRO A 476 13.49 14.47 24.62
N ILE A 477 12.91 15.50 24.02
CA ILE A 477 13.28 15.96 22.69
C ILE A 477 14.05 17.26 22.76
N THR A 478 15.13 17.39 21.97
CA THR A 478 15.84 18.66 21.77
C THR A 478 15.33 19.32 20.50
N VAL A 479 14.74 20.51 20.63
CA VAL A 479 14.30 21.30 19.48
C VAL A 479 15.45 22.21 19.05
N ASN A 480 16.05 21.93 17.89
CA ASN A 480 17.29 22.59 17.42
C ASN A 480 17.07 23.88 16.61
N SER A 481 15.87 24.28 16.23
CA SER A 481 15.62 25.60 15.60
C SER A 481 14.17 26.04 15.66
N CYS A 482 13.96 27.32 16.03
CA CYS A 482 12.81 28.09 15.54
C CYS A 482 13.34 28.87 14.34
N ASP A 483 12.80 28.65 13.15
CA ASP A 483 13.09 29.48 11.99
C ASP A 483 12.61 30.91 12.24
N ALA A 484 13.57 31.86 12.22
CA ALA A 484 13.40 33.25 12.63
C ALA A 484 12.85 34.16 11.51
N ASP A 485 11.98 33.67 10.63
CA ASP A 485 11.47 34.46 9.49
C ASP A 485 9.94 34.70 9.47
N SER A 486 9.30 34.76 10.62
CA SER A 486 7.98 35.36 10.72
C SER A 486 7.98 36.53 11.70
N ARG A 487 8.10 37.76 11.17
CA ARG A 487 7.82 39.00 11.94
C ARG A 487 6.35 39.01 12.31
N GLY A 488 6.04 38.59 13.51
CA GLY A 488 4.73 38.71 14.13
C GLY A 488 4.90 38.69 15.63
N THR A 489 4.70 39.86 16.24
CA THR A 489 4.61 40.00 17.70
C THR A 489 3.38 39.25 18.20
N GLY A 490 3.57 38.03 18.68
CA GLY A 490 2.53 37.22 19.32
C GLY A 490 3.18 36.14 20.15
N SER A 491 2.90 36.13 21.43
CA SER A 491 3.24 35.04 22.35
C SER A 491 2.69 33.71 21.80
N GLN A 492 3.55 32.86 21.24
CA GLN A 492 3.15 31.49 20.87
C GLN A 492 3.22 30.61 22.13
N THR A 493 2.06 30.38 22.72
CA THR A 493 1.88 29.26 23.63
C THR A 493 2.05 27.98 22.84
N ALA A 494 2.87 27.05 23.37
CA ALA A 494 3.02 25.71 22.78
C ALA A 494 1.62 25.10 22.54
N ALA A 495 1.42 24.59 21.31
CA ALA A 495 0.16 23.94 20.97
C ALA A 495 -0.09 22.76 21.93
N PRO A 496 -1.29 22.61 22.47
CA PRO A 496 -1.60 21.47 23.32
C PRO A 496 -1.47 20.17 22.53
N LEU A 497 -0.89 19.13 23.13
CA LEU A 497 -0.85 17.79 22.57
C LEU A 497 -2.28 17.31 22.34
N SER A 498 -2.59 16.88 21.13
CA SER A 498 -3.89 16.35 20.76
C SER A 498 -3.82 14.84 20.56
N CYS A 499 -4.91 14.14 20.87
CA CYS A 499 -5.05 12.73 20.48
C CYS A 499 -4.94 12.63 18.95
N PRO A 500 -4.03 11.78 18.40
CA PRO A 500 -3.81 11.70 16.96
C PRO A 500 -5.07 11.36 16.14
N LYS A 501 -6.07 10.71 16.75
CA LYS A 501 -7.28 10.25 16.06
C LYS A 501 -8.51 11.12 16.29
N CYS A 502 -8.58 11.85 17.38
CA CYS A 502 -9.78 12.64 17.71
C CYS A 502 -9.55 14.14 17.77
N GLY A 503 -8.32 14.61 17.60
CA GLY A 503 -7.99 16.04 17.64
C GLY A 503 -8.20 16.73 18.99
N MET A 504 -8.41 15.97 20.09
CA MET A 504 -8.72 16.49 21.39
C MET A 504 -7.46 17.10 22.04
N SER A 505 -7.52 18.41 22.35
CA SER A 505 -6.48 19.10 23.09
C SER A 505 -6.53 18.71 24.57
N CYS A 506 -5.45 18.14 25.11
CA CYS A 506 -5.30 17.96 26.55
C CYS A 506 -4.67 19.20 27.16
N PRO A 507 -5.27 19.84 28.16
CA PRO A 507 -4.66 20.96 28.86
C PRO A 507 -3.47 20.45 29.68
N ILE A 508 -2.26 20.69 29.19
CA ILE A 508 -1.05 20.46 30.00
C ILE A 508 -1.00 21.58 31.04
N ARG A 509 -1.37 21.28 32.26
CA ARG A 509 -0.97 22.12 33.40
C ARG A 509 0.53 21.88 33.63
N THR A 510 1.33 22.87 33.33
CA THR A 510 2.80 22.96 33.50
C THR A 510 3.61 22.69 32.22
N ILE A 511 3.63 23.70 31.36
CA ILE A 511 4.87 24.14 30.73
C ILE A 511 4.91 25.66 30.97
N SER A 512 5.84 26.08 31.81
CA SER A 512 6.16 27.50 32.01
C SER A 512 6.54 28.12 30.66
N SER A 513 5.96 29.28 30.39
CA SER A 513 6.14 30.15 29.25
C SER A 513 7.58 30.20 28.75
N LEU A 514 7.83 29.68 27.55
CA LEU A 514 9.03 29.99 26.76
C LEU A 514 8.80 31.34 26.07
N THR A 515 9.31 32.41 26.67
CA THR A 515 9.46 33.71 26.00
C THR A 515 10.72 33.62 25.13
N CYS A 516 10.59 33.72 23.81
CA CYS A 516 11.69 34.00 22.90
C CYS A 516 12.18 35.43 23.13
N SER A 517 13.35 35.58 23.77
CA SER A 517 14.14 36.81 23.77
C SER A 517 15.31 36.69 22.80
N PRO A 518 15.62 37.69 21.98
CA PRO A 518 16.72 37.63 21.04
C PRO A 518 18.04 37.98 21.74
N LYS A 519 18.75 36.99 22.29
CA LYS A 519 20.19 37.09 22.57
C LYS A 519 20.82 35.68 22.56
N PRO A 520 22.04 35.52 22.06
CA PRO A 520 22.70 34.22 21.98
C PRO A 520 23.15 33.79 23.36
N VAL A 521 22.51 32.79 23.92
CA VAL A 521 22.98 32.10 25.11
C VAL A 521 22.82 30.61 24.86
N SER A 522 23.90 29.89 25.14
CA SER A 522 24.07 28.45 25.15
C SER A 522 22.80 27.66 25.43
N ALA A 523 22.58 26.63 24.62
CA ALA A 523 21.49 25.70 24.68
C ALA A 523 21.19 25.20 26.10
N LEU A 524 19.99 25.54 26.59
CA LEU A 524 19.37 24.82 27.69
C LEU A 524 18.39 23.80 27.10
N PRO A 525 18.47 22.54 27.45
CA PRO A 525 17.52 21.54 26.98
C PRO A 525 16.15 21.80 27.60
N THR A 526 15.17 22.13 26.79
CA THR A 526 13.77 22.09 27.20
C THR A 526 13.26 20.68 27.07
N THR A 527 13.16 19.98 28.18
CA THR A 527 12.62 18.62 28.26
C THR A 527 11.11 18.69 28.37
N GLY A 528 10.40 18.34 27.31
CA GLY A 528 8.97 18.03 27.34
C GLY A 528 8.78 16.57 26.93
N PRO A 529 7.98 15.77 27.63
CA PRO A 529 7.80 14.38 27.28
C PRO A 529 6.88 14.23 26.05
N ILE A 530 7.38 13.57 25.01
CA ILE A 530 6.55 13.06 23.91
C ILE A 530 6.70 11.54 23.92
N ALA A 531 5.58 10.86 24.01
CA ALA A 531 5.53 9.41 23.97
C ALA A 531 5.86 8.89 22.56
N LYS A 532 6.83 8.01 22.43
CA LYS A 532 7.37 7.54 21.14
C LYS A 532 6.89 6.16 20.72
N SER A 533 6.28 5.38 21.57
CA SER A 533 5.77 4.06 21.21
C SER A 533 4.33 3.87 21.66
N THR A 534 3.51 3.42 20.76
CA THR A 534 2.13 3.01 21.03
C THR A 534 1.98 1.55 20.61
N VAL A 535 1.49 0.72 21.50
CA VAL A 535 0.95 -0.59 21.13
C VAL A 535 -0.52 -0.35 20.82
N ASN A 536 -0.87 -0.43 19.54
CA ASN A 536 -2.24 -0.29 19.09
C ASN A 536 -2.87 -1.68 18.95
N ALA A 537 -3.97 -1.90 19.63
CA ALA A 537 -4.83 -3.06 19.43
C ALA A 537 -6.19 -2.58 18.95
N THR A 538 -6.60 -3.01 17.75
CA THR A 538 -7.85 -2.62 17.10
C THR A 538 -8.68 -3.87 16.77
N ARG A 539 -9.94 -3.84 17.06
CA ARG A 539 -10.94 -4.84 16.62
C ARG A 539 -12.27 -4.18 16.27
#